data_389b574f599adde38b2aad0a8c50a49e
#
_entry.id   389b574f599adde38b2aad0a8c50a49e
#
_cell.length_a   1.000
_cell.length_b   1.000
_cell.length_c   1.000
_cell.angle_alpha   90.00
_cell.angle_beta   90.00
_cell.angle_gamma   90.00
#
_symmetry.space_group_name_H-M   'P 1'
#
loop_
_entity.id
_entity.type
_entity.pdbx_description
1 polymer ?
#
loop_
_entity_poly.entity_id
_entity_poly.type
_entity_poly.pdbx_seq_one_letter_code
_entity_poly.pdbx_strand_id
1 'polypeptide(L)' 'MTETQIYENIKQAISSAPRNSQTMEMHLQMIKYADHLKNVTAKEFCEGVGL' A
#
# COMPACT_ATOMS: atom_id res chain seq x y z
N MET A 1 7.05 -11.17 6.42
CA MET A 1 7.50 -9.87 5.88
C MET A 1 7.41 -8.79 6.94
N THR A 2 8.32 -7.83 6.89
CA THR A 2 8.26 -6.67 7.78
C THR A 2 7.33 -5.62 7.19
N GLU A 3 6.85 -4.71 8.03
CA GLU A 3 6.01 -3.61 7.55
C GLU A 3 6.72 -2.78 6.48
N THR A 4 8.03 -2.58 6.66
CA THR A 4 8.82 -1.82 5.68
C THR A 4 8.80 -2.50 4.32
N GLN A 5 8.97 -3.81 4.28
CA GLN A 5 8.94 -4.55 3.02
C GLN A 5 7.56 -4.49 2.37
N ILE A 6 6.51 -4.57 3.19
CA ILE A 6 5.15 -4.48 2.68
C ILE A 6 4.93 -3.12 2.03
N TYR A 7 5.33 -2.05 2.70
CA TYR A 7 5.17 -0.70 2.16
C TYR A 7 5.99 -0.51 0.88
N GLU A 8 7.20 -1.05 0.83
CA GLU A 8 8.02 -0.95 -0.37
C GLU A 8 7.39 -1.69 -1.54
N ASN A 9 6.85 -2.88 -1.30
CA ASN A 9 6.15 -3.63 -2.34
C ASN A 9 4.94 -2.85 -2.85
N ILE A 10 4.20 -2.23 -1.95
CA ILE A 10 3.03 -1.43 -2.30
C ILE A 10 3.46 -0.21 -3.12
N LYS A 11 4.51 0.46 -2.70
CA LYS A 11 5.02 1.62 -3.45
C LYS A 11 5.41 1.23 -4.87
N GLN A 12 6.07 0.11 -5.03
CA GLN A 12 6.47 -0.36 -6.35
C GLN A 12 5.27 -0.68 -7.22
N ALA A 13 4.27 -1.33 -6.63
CA ALA A 13 3.06 -1.67 -7.36
C ALA A 13 2.34 -0.39 -7.82
N ILE A 14 2.23 0.59 -6.94
CA ILE A 14 1.57 1.85 -7.28
C ILE A 14 2.37 2.60 -8.35
N SER A 15 3.69 2.63 -8.23
CA SER A 15 4.55 3.29 -9.21
C SER A 15 4.46 2.65 -10.58
N SER A 16 4.23 1.34 -10.62
CA SER A 16 4.12 0.62 -11.87
C SER A 16 2.73 0.74 -12.50
N ALA A 17 1.74 1.17 -11.73
CA ALA A 17 0.38 1.31 -12.23
C ALA A 17 0.24 2.59 -13.05
N PRO A 18 -0.64 2.61 -14.08
CA PRO A 18 -0.96 3.85 -14.77
C PRO A 18 -1.47 4.90 -13.79
N ARG A 19 -1.18 6.18 -14.09
CA ARG A 19 -1.54 7.27 -13.19
C ARG A 19 -3.02 7.25 -12.79
N ASN A 20 -3.90 6.95 -13.75
CA ASN A 20 -5.34 6.94 -13.49
C ASN A 20 -5.81 5.71 -12.74
N SER A 21 -4.93 4.73 -12.52
CA SER A 21 -5.26 3.50 -11.79
C SER A 21 -4.54 3.39 -10.45
N GLN A 22 -3.74 4.40 -10.08
CA GLN A 22 -2.93 4.33 -8.87
C GLN A 22 -3.78 4.22 -7.60
N THR A 23 -4.88 4.95 -7.53
CA THR A 23 -5.76 4.89 -6.37
C THR A 23 -6.38 3.50 -6.23
N MET A 24 -6.82 2.92 -7.35
CA MET A 24 -7.37 1.58 -7.34
C MET A 24 -6.30 0.56 -6.91
N GLU A 25 -5.10 0.69 -7.43
CA GLU A 25 -4.00 -0.20 -7.08
C GLU A 25 -3.69 -0.12 -5.59
N MET A 26 -3.71 1.09 -5.03
CA MET A 26 -3.51 1.27 -3.59
C MET A 26 -4.57 0.51 -2.78
N HIS A 27 -5.82 0.61 -3.20
CA HIS A 27 -6.89 -0.10 -2.51
C HIS A 27 -6.73 -1.63 -2.62
N LEU A 28 -6.32 -2.11 -3.78
CA LEU A 28 -6.08 -3.54 -3.97
C LEU A 28 -4.93 -4.03 -3.07
N GLN A 29 -3.87 -3.26 -2.98
CA GLN A 29 -2.75 -3.62 -2.11
C GLN A 29 -3.16 -3.58 -0.65
N MET A 30 -3.99 -2.62 -0.27
CA MET A 30 -4.50 -2.52 1.09
C MET A 30 -5.30 -3.78 1.46
N ILE A 31 -6.15 -4.24 0.56
CA ILE A 31 -6.94 -5.45 0.77
C ILE A 31 -6.02 -6.66 0.84
N LYS A 32 -5.06 -6.74 -0.07
CA LYS A 32 -4.14 -7.86 -0.16
C LYS A 32 -3.34 -8.05 1.12
N TYR A 33 -2.91 -6.95 1.72
CA TYR A 33 -2.09 -7.00 2.92
C TYR A 33 -2.86 -6.68 4.20
N ALA A 34 -4.20 -6.73 4.14
CA ALA A 34 -5.03 -6.39 5.30
C ALA A 34 -4.68 -7.21 6.53
N ASP A 35 -4.42 -8.51 6.35
CA ASP A 35 -4.09 -9.37 7.49
C ASP A 35 -2.76 -8.99 8.13
N HIS A 36 -1.84 -8.45 7.34
CA HIS A 36 -0.54 -8.02 7.84
C HIS A 36 -0.57 -6.62 8.43
N LEU A 37 -1.55 -5.81 8.02
CA LEU A 37 -1.64 -4.41 8.40
C LEU A 37 -2.85 -4.10 9.26
N LYS A 38 -3.42 -5.11 9.89
CA LYS A 38 -4.66 -4.93 10.67
C LYS A 38 -4.50 -3.99 11.85
N ASN A 39 -3.28 -3.77 12.33
CA ASN A 39 -3.00 -2.85 13.41
C ASN A 39 -2.57 -1.47 12.91
N VAL A 40 -2.64 -1.25 11.60
CA VAL A 40 -2.20 -0.02 10.96
C VAL A 40 -3.44 0.73 10.48
N THR A 41 -3.55 2.01 10.84
CA THR A 41 -4.67 2.84 10.40
C THR A 41 -4.47 3.25 8.94
N ALA A 42 -5.56 3.69 8.30
CA ALA A 42 -5.48 4.17 6.93
C ALA A 42 -4.49 5.33 6.79
N LYS A 43 -4.43 6.20 7.82
CA LYS A 43 -3.50 7.32 7.82
C LYS A 43 -2.06 6.82 7.83
N GLU A 44 -1.76 5.87 8.71
CA GLU A 44 -0.41 5.31 8.79
C GLU A 44 -0.03 4.60 7.49
N PHE A 45 -0.99 3.92 6.88
CA PHE A 45 -0.77 3.26 5.60
C PHE A 45 -0.39 4.27 4.52
N CYS A 46 -1.15 5.36 4.41
CA CYS A 46 -0.87 6.39 3.42
C CYS A 46 0.50 7.04 3.66
N GLU A 47 0.84 7.29 4.91
CA GLU A 47 2.15 7.84 5.23
C GLU A 47 3.27 6.88 4.88
N GLY A 48 3.05 5.59 5.14
CA GLY A 48 4.04 4.56 4.86
C GLY A 48 4.32 4.40 3.38
N VAL A 49 3.32 4.57 2.52
CA VAL A 49 3.50 4.45 1.08
C VAL A 49 3.78 5.80 0.41
N GLY A 50 3.84 6.89 1.17
CA GLY A 50 4.24 8.18 0.62
C GLY A 50 3.13 8.94 -0.11
N LEU A 51 1.91 8.70 0.26
CA LEU A 51 0.77 9.38 -0.36
C LEU A 51 0.31 10.57 0.47
#